data_afc912cce05bf1e730feef8c1a7ed312
#
_entry.id   afc912cce05bf1e730feef8c1a7ed312
#
_cell.length_a   1.000
_cell.length_b   1.000
_cell.length_c   1.000
_cell.angle_alpha   90.00
_cell.angle_beta   90.00
_cell.angle_gamma   90.00
#
_symmetry.space_group_name_H-M   'P 1'
#
loop_
_entity.id
_entity.type
_entity.pdbx_description
1 polymer ?
#
loop_
_entity_poly.entity_id
_entity_poly.type
_entity_poly.pdbx_seq_one_letter_code
_entity_poly.pdbx_strand_id
1 'polypeptide(L)'
;VPLLKPAMVLLEKYRGWTPMNPEGPCFPVPSVEKMNEYLKEVAVRCRISQRLTTQMARNTFAATVTLANRIPKEHVREMLGYSSDYMLRHYMQAQERNP
;
A
#
# COMPACT_ATOMS: atom_id res chain seq x y z
N VAL A 1 -3.62 -10.50 -9.48
CA VAL A 1 -3.94 -9.50 -8.42
C VAL A 1 -4.85 -8.44 -9.00
N PRO A 2 -6.00 -8.18 -8.35
CA PRO A 2 -6.89 -7.10 -8.81
C PRO A 2 -6.19 -5.75 -8.69
N LEU A 3 -6.36 -4.89 -9.70
CA LEU A 3 -5.73 -3.57 -9.73
C LEU A 3 -6.78 -2.47 -9.76
N LEU A 4 -6.61 -1.47 -8.89
CA LEU A 4 -7.40 -0.27 -8.91
C LEU A 4 -6.92 0.65 -10.04
N LYS A 5 -7.82 1.53 -10.50
CA LYS A 5 -7.51 2.45 -11.59
C LYS A 5 -6.23 3.27 -11.36
N PRO A 6 -5.97 3.86 -10.18
CA PRO A 6 -4.71 4.58 -9.94
C PRO A 6 -3.47 3.70 -10.12
N ALA A 7 -3.53 2.42 -9.74
CA ALA A 7 -2.41 1.50 -9.94
C ALA A 7 -2.16 1.26 -11.42
N MET A 8 -3.21 1.14 -12.22
CA MET A 8 -3.09 0.96 -13.66
C MET A 8 -2.45 2.18 -14.33
N VAL A 9 -2.78 3.38 -13.87
CA VAL A 9 -2.19 4.63 -14.36
C VAL A 9 -0.69 4.66 -14.08
N LEU A 10 -0.28 4.24 -12.87
CA LEU A 10 1.13 4.19 -12.51
C LEU A 10 1.91 3.16 -13.34
N LEU A 11 1.32 1.99 -13.57
CA LEU A 11 1.96 0.97 -14.41
C LEU A 11 2.19 1.49 -15.82
N GLU A 12 1.23 2.21 -16.39
CA GLU A 12 1.38 2.80 -17.72
C GLU A 12 2.47 3.87 -17.73
N LYS A 13 2.55 4.69 -16.69
CA LYS A 13 3.57 5.73 -16.56
C LYS A 13 4.99 5.16 -16.58
N TYR A 14 5.21 4.02 -15.95
CA TYR A 14 6.53 3.40 -15.84
C TYR A 14 6.77 2.26 -16.84
N ARG A 15 5.94 2.16 -17.85
CA ARG A 15 6.00 1.10 -18.85
C ARG A 15 7.35 1.00 -19.56
N GLY A 16 7.96 2.14 -19.88
CA GLY A 16 9.27 2.16 -20.56
C GLY A 16 10.41 1.66 -19.69
N TRP A 17 10.25 1.73 -18.37
CA TRP A 17 11.25 1.24 -17.42
C TRP A 17 11.17 -0.28 -17.21
N THR A 18 9.94 -0.84 -17.18
CA THR A 18 9.70 -2.26 -16.90
C THR A 18 10.45 -3.22 -17.85
N PRO A 19 10.51 -2.99 -19.17
CA PRO A 19 11.22 -3.89 -20.08
C PRO A 19 12.72 -4.03 -19.79
N MET A 20 13.33 -3.08 -19.09
CA MET A 20 14.73 -3.14 -18.72
C MET A 20 14.99 -4.15 -17.58
N ASN A 21 13.92 -4.52 -16.85
CA ASN A 21 13.99 -5.44 -15.73
C ASN A 21 12.79 -6.41 -15.76
N PRO A 22 12.73 -7.32 -16.77
CA PRO A 22 11.54 -8.14 -16.97
C PRO A 22 11.19 -9.06 -15.80
N GLU A 23 12.16 -9.41 -14.96
CA GLU A 23 11.95 -10.24 -13.77
C GLU A 23 12.06 -9.43 -12.47
N GLY A 24 12.28 -8.13 -12.58
CA GLY A 24 12.42 -7.25 -11.43
C GLY A 24 11.12 -6.56 -11.05
N PRO A 25 11.21 -5.57 -10.14
CA PRO A 25 10.03 -4.81 -9.73
C PRO A 25 9.48 -3.95 -10.88
N CYS A 26 8.18 -3.69 -10.82
CA CYS A 26 7.48 -2.88 -11.83
C CYS A 26 7.87 -1.40 -11.79
N PHE A 27 8.38 -0.93 -10.66
CA PHE A 27 8.72 0.47 -10.44
C PHE A 27 10.13 0.62 -9.89
N PRO A 28 10.80 1.77 -10.16
CA PRO A 28 12.09 2.07 -9.54
C PRO A 28 11.85 2.48 -8.07
N VAL A 29 11.96 1.52 -7.15
CA VAL A 29 11.73 1.78 -5.73
C VAL A 29 13.00 1.59 -4.92
N PRO A 30 13.23 2.42 -3.88
CA PRO A 30 14.36 2.22 -2.97
C PRO A 30 14.11 1.03 -2.05
N SER A 31 15.12 0.67 -1.25
CA SER A 31 14.95 -0.38 -0.24
C SER A 31 13.90 0.04 0.80
N VAL A 32 13.37 -0.92 1.56
CA VAL A 32 12.39 -0.64 2.60
C VAL A 32 12.95 0.32 3.65
N GLU A 33 14.22 0.16 4.04
CA GLU A 33 14.88 1.04 5.01
C GLU A 33 14.95 2.47 4.49
N LYS A 34 15.36 2.65 3.23
CA LYS A 34 15.42 3.96 2.60
C LYS A 34 14.03 4.59 2.48
N MET A 35 13.05 3.81 2.08
CA MET A 35 11.67 4.28 1.97
C MET A 35 11.17 4.79 3.32
N ASN A 36 11.43 4.04 4.40
CA ASN A 36 11.02 4.44 5.74
C ASN A 36 11.73 5.70 6.21
N GLU A 37 13.00 5.89 5.83
CA GLU A 37 13.72 7.13 6.13
C GLU A 37 13.07 8.33 5.42
N TYR A 38 12.73 8.18 4.15
CA TYR A 38 12.04 9.23 3.41
C TYR A 38 10.67 9.56 4.01
N LEU A 39 9.96 8.54 4.48
CA LEU A 39 8.67 8.75 5.14
C LEU A 39 8.78 9.53 6.44
N LYS A 40 9.87 9.32 7.20
CA LYS A 40 10.13 10.14 8.38
C LYS A 40 10.31 11.62 8.02
N GLU A 41 11.04 11.87 6.94
CA GLU A 41 11.24 13.24 6.47
C GLU A 41 9.92 13.86 6.01
N VAL A 42 9.10 13.11 5.29
CA VAL A 42 7.77 13.55 4.87
C VAL A 42 6.93 13.91 6.09
N ALA A 43 6.92 13.06 7.11
CA ALA A 43 6.16 13.32 8.34
C ALA A 43 6.58 14.61 9.02
N VAL A 44 7.90 14.84 9.13
CA VAL A 44 8.42 16.08 9.72
C VAL A 44 7.98 17.31 8.92
N ARG A 45 8.14 17.26 7.62
CA ARG A 45 7.77 18.39 6.74
C ARG A 45 6.28 18.67 6.72
N CYS A 46 5.46 17.64 6.88
CA CYS A 46 4.01 17.76 6.90
C CYS A 46 3.43 17.95 8.31
N ARG A 47 4.29 18.03 9.32
CA ARG A 47 3.89 18.18 10.73
C ARG A 47 2.96 17.05 11.18
N ILE A 48 3.25 15.81 10.74
CA ILE A 48 2.52 14.62 11.15
C ILE A 48 3.25 14.01 12.34
N SER A 49 2.56 13.87 13.47
CA SER A 49 3.16 13.34 14.69
C SER A 49 3.30 11.84 14.69
N GLN A 50 2.48 11.12 13.90
CA GLN A 50 2.56 9.68 13.80
C GLN A 50 3.79 9.25 13.00
N ARG A 51 4.33 8.09 13.35
CA ARG A 51 5.42 7.48 12.61
C ARG A 51 4.90 6.88 11.32
N LEU A 52 5.31 7.42 10.18
CA LEU A 52 4.94 6.89 8.88
C LEU A 52 5.89 5.77 8.46
N THR A 53 5.34 4.63 8.06
CA THR A 53 6.10 3.48 7.57
C THR A 53 5.37 2.85 6.39
N THR A 54 6.08 1.99 5.66
CA THR A 54 5.45 1.23 4.57
C THR A 54 4.36 0.31 5.08
N GLN A 55 4.56 -0.27 6.28
CA GLN A 55 3.54 -1.12 6.88
C GLN A 55 2.28 -0.33 7.22
N MET A 56 2.43 0.91 7.73
CA MET A 56 1.30 1.79 8.00
C MET A 56 0.52 2.10 6.72
N ALA A 57 1.21 2.30 5.59
CA ALA A 57 0.57 2.53 4.32
C ALA A 57 -0.30 1.34 3.91
N ARG A 58 0.17 0.13 4.11
CA ARG A 58 -0.59 -1.09 3.82
C ARG A 58 -1.82 -1.19 4.72
N ASN A 59 -1.67 -0.91 6.00
CA ASN A 59 -2.78 -0.92 6.96
C ASN A 59 -3.84 0.12 6.59
N THR A 60 -3.41 1.31 6.22
CA THR A 60 -4.30 2.39 5.79
C THR A 60 -5.07 2.00 4.53
N PHE A 61 -4.39 1.41 3.57
CA PHE A 61 -5.03 0.92 2.34
C PHE A 61 -6.13 -0.09 2.67
N ALA A 62 -5.83 -1.09 3.50
CA ALA A 62 -6.80 -2.11 3.88
C ALA A 62 -8.01 -1.52 4.61
N ALA A 63 -7.78 -0.56 5.50
CA ALA A 63 -8.82 -0.02 6.36
C ALA A 63 -9.67 1.08 5.71
N THR A 64 -9.14 1.79 4.72
CA THR A 64 -9.82 2.97 4.17
C THR A 64 -10.11 2.85 2.68
N VAL A 65 -9.09 2.71 1.84
CA VAL A 65 -9.27 2.73 0.38
C VAL A 65 -10.18 1.60 -0.09
N THR A 66 -9.98 0.40 0.46
CA THR A 66 -10.77 -0.77 0.05
C THR A 66 -12.21 -0.65 0.51
N LEU A 67 -12.45 -0.15 1.71
CA LEU A 67 -13.82 0.05 2.22
C LEU A 67 -14.56 1.13 1.43
N ALA A 68 -13.89 2.25 1.15
CA ALA A 68 -14.49 3.34 0.37
C ALA A 68 -14.90 2.90 -1.04
N ASN A 69 -14.18 1.95 -1.62
CA ASN A 69 -14.47 1.44 -2.95
C ASN A 69 -15.25 0.12 -2.95
N ARG A 70 -15.73 -0.30 -1.78
CA ARG A 70 -16.53 -1.51 -1.60
C ARG A 70 -15.88 -2.76 -2.19
N ILE A 71 -14.58 -2.90 -1.99
CA ILE A 71 -13.82 -4.02 -2.52
C ILE A 71 -14.05 -5.25 -1.65
N PRO A 72 -14.39 -6.41 -2.23
CA PRO A 72 -14.56 -7.65 -1.45
C PRO A 72 -13.29 -8.01 -0.69
N LYS A 73 -13.47 -8.53 0.50
CA LYS A 73 -12.40 -8.92 1.42
C LYS A 73 -11.38 -9.86 0.80
N GLU A 74 -11.83 -10.79 -0.01
CA GLU A 74 -10.95 -11.75 -0.70
C GLU A 74 -10.01 -11.03 -1.66
N HIS A 75 -10.50 -10.01 -2.35
CA HIS A 75 -9.67 -9.21 -3.27
C HIS A 75 -8.67 -8.35 -2.50
N VAL A 76 -9.07 -7.80 -1.34
CA VAL A 76 -8.16 -7.02 -0.50
C VAL A 76 -7.00 -7.90 -0.03
N ARG A 77 -7.29 -9.11 0.39
CA ARG A 77 -6.27 -10.07 0.82
C ARG A 77 -5.27 -10.35 -0.30
N GLU A 78 -5.77 -10.56 -1.53
CA GLU A 78 -4.91 -10.79 -2.69
C GLU A 78 -4.04 -9.57 -3.00
N MET A 79 -4.62 -8.37 -2.96
CA MET A 79 -3.87 -7.13 -3.21
C MET A 79 -2.72 -6.93 -2.23
N LEU A 80 -2.92 -7.30 -0.98
CA LEU A 80 -1.92 -7.15 0.08
C LEU A 80 -0.98 -8.34 0.21
N GLY A 81 -1.31 -9.46 -0.45
CA GLY A 81 -0.49 -10.66 -0.37
C GLY A 81 -0.59 -11.39 0.95
N TYR A 82 -1.66 -11.19 1.73
CA TYR A 82 -1.85 -11.89 2.99
C TYR A 82 -2.27 -13.34 2.75
N SER A 83 -1.67 -14.26 3.51
CA SER A 83 -1.95 -15.69 3.41
C SER A 83 -3.24 -16.10 4.11
N SER A 84 -3.78 -15.25 4.99
CA SER A 84 -5.00 -15.56 5.73
C SER A 84 -5.84 -14.30 5.95
N ASP A 85 -7.14 -14.51 6.17
CA ASP A 85 -8.07 -13.41 6.49
C ASP A 85 -7.85 -12.85 7.89
N TYR A 86 -7.16 -13.57 8.76
CA TYR A 86 -6.98 -13.17 10.15
C TYR A 86 -6.31 -11.80 10.26
N MET A 87 -5.20 -11.60 9.57
CA MET A 87 -4.49 -10.32 9.61
C MET A 87 -5.31 -9.18 9.04
N LEU A 88 -6.02 -9.46 7.94
CA LEU A 88 -6.89 -8.47 7.33
C LEU A 88 -8.01 -8.04 8.28
N ARG A 89 -8.66 -9.00 8.93
CA ARG A 89 -9.72 -8.72 9.91
C ARG A 89 -9.20 -7.86 11.05
N HIS A 90 -8.01 -8.16 11.52
CA HIS A 90 -7.41 -7.42 12.63
C HIS A 90 -7.28 -5.93 12.30
N TYR A 91 -6.76 -5.61 11.14
CA TYR A 91 -6.60 -4.22 10.70
C TYR A 91 -7.93 -3.53 10.45
N MET A 92 -8.87 -4.21 9.83
CA MET A 92 -10.19 -3.65 9.54
C MET A 92 -10.97 -3.36 10.82
N GLN A 93 -10.91 -4.27 11.80
CA GLN A 93 -11.57 -4.06 13.09
C GLN A 93 -10.96 -2.90 13.87
N ALA A 94 -9.64 -2.76 13.83
CA ALA A 94 -8.98 -1.63 14.48
C ALA A 94 -9.46 -0.30 13.89
N GLN A 95 -9.70 -0.24 12.59
CA GLN A 95 -10.20 0.96 11.94
C GLN A 95 -11.66 1.26 12.34
N GLU A 96 -12.49 0.24 12.44
CA GLU A 96 -13.89 0.40 12.86
C GLU A 96 -14.03 0.92 14.29
N ARG A 97 -13.08 0.57 15.17
CA ARG A 97 -13.07 1.03 16.56
C ARG A 97 -12.61 2.47 16.72
N ASN A 98 -11.96 3.03 15.71
CA ASN A 98 -11.45 4.39 15.72
C ASN A 98 -12.07 5.16 14.57
N PRO A 99 -13.35 5.52 14.65
CA PRO A 99 -14.06 6.23 13.58
C PRO A 99 -13.53 7.65 13.35
#